data_154cd2ce7c2621a1db9af74b6c8b340e
#
_entry.id   154cd2ce7c2621a1db9af74b6c8b340e
#
_cell.length_a   1.000
_cell.length_b   1.000
_cell.length_c   1.000
_cell.angle_alpha   90.00
_cell.angle_beta   90.00
_cell.angle_gamma   90.00
#
_symmetry.space_group_name_H-M   'P 1'
#
loop_
_entity.id
_entity.type
_entity.pdbx_description
1 polymer ?
#
loop_
_entity_poly.entity_id
_entity_poly.type
_entity_poly.pdbx_seq_one_letter_code
_entity_poly.pdbx_strand_id
1 'polypeptide(L)'
;ITIRTARPGLVIGRKGARIRDIGDQLTRLFGLENPQIDVEAIETPELNAQIMAEAIAFGIRKGQNYRRTAYNIMRRIIRSGARGVEVKISGKSTSQRARTQIFRAGIISKCGTPAIEGVDKGIAEVVMKSGTIGISMKIMPLDYQMPDEIKLKDPELQERLRQHKKTVSLEDEVSDGQVLIDKKSNLVVI
;
A
#
# COMPACT_ATOMS: atom_id res chain seq x y z
N ILE A 1 -13.72 13.83 -20.07
CA ILE A 1 -13.38 13.69 -18.63
C ILE A 1 -13.15 12.22 -18.33
N THR A 2 -11.93 11.85 -17.93
CA THR A 2 -11.60 10.46 -17.61
C THR A 2 -11.72 10.21 -16.11
N ILE A 3 -12.53 9.21 -15.70
CA ILE A 3 -12.72 8.81 -14.31
C ILE A 3 -12.01 7.48 -14.10
N ARG A 4 -10.92 7.48 -13.32
CA ARG A 4 -10.20 6.26 -12.92
C ARG A 4 -10.76 5.71 -11.63
N THR A 5 -11.23 4.45 -11.66
CA THR A 5 -11.88 3.83 -10.50
C THR A 5 -11.56 2.34 -10.36
N ALA A 6 -11.57 1.85 -9.12
CA ALA A 6 -11.44 0.42 -8.84
C ALA A 6 -12.68 -0.39 -9.23
N ARG A 7 -13.84 0.27 -9.37
CA ARG A 7 -15.12 -0.41 -9.66
C ARG A 7 -15.93 0.37 -10.70
N PRO A 8 -15.60 0.22 -12.00
CA PRO A 8 -16.24 0.98 -13.08
C PRO A 8 -17.75 0.78 -13.14
N GLY A 9 -18.24 -0.43 -12.84
CA GLY A 9 -19.67 -0.72 -12.83
C GLY A 9 -20.51 0.12 -11.88
N LEU A 10 -19.92 0.63 -10.78
CA LEU A 10 -20.63 1.52 -9.85
C LEU A 10 -20.79 2.94 -10.41
N VAL A 11 -19.84 3.40 -11.22
CA VAL A 11 -19.87 4.72 -11.87
C VAL A 11 -20.81 4.70 -13.06
N ILE A 12 -20.74 3.66 -13.88
CA ILE A 12 -21.61 3.48 -15.05
C ILE A 12 -23.07 3.30 -14.61
N GLY A 13 -23.30 2.51 -13.55
CA GLY A 13 -24.63 2.22 -13.04
C GLY A 13 -25.46 1.32 -13.93
N ARG A 14 -26.72 1.07 -13.56
CA ARG A 14 -27.63 0.23 -14.34
C ARG A 14 -27.97 0.93 -15.66
N LYS A 15 -27.68 0.27 -16.79
CA LYS A 15 -27.94 0.80 -18.14
C LYS A 15 -27.35 2.20 -18.41
N GLY A 16 -26.28 2.58 -17.72
CA GLY A 16 -25.63 3.87 -17.89
C GLY A 16 -26.39 5.06 -17.27
N ALA A 17 -27.33 4.82 -16.36
CA ALA A 17 -28.10 5.91 -15.74
C ALA A 17 -27.22 6.87 -14.95
N ARG A 18 -26.31 6.33 -14.10
CA ARG A 18 -25.44 7.19 -13.27
C ARG A 18 -24.47 8.05 -14.08
N ILE A 19 -23.90 7.51 -15.15
CA ILE A 19 -22.98 8.29 -15.97
C ILE A 19 -23.71 9.45 -16.68
N ARG A 20 -24.96 9.29 -17.04
CA ARG A 20 -25.82 10.36 -17.58
C ARG A 20 -26.10 11.41 -16.50
N ASP A 21 -26.52 10.99 -15.31
CA ASP A 21 -26.77 11.89 -14.17
C ASP A 21 -25.53 12.72 -13.84
N ILE A 22 -24.33 12.12 -13.90
CA ILE A 22 -23.05 12.82 -13.69
C ILE A 22 -22.83 13.84 -14.81
N GLY A 23 -23.07 13.47 -16.07
CA GLY A 23 -22.98 14.39 -17.21
C GLY A 23 -23.88 15.61 -17.05
N ASP A 24 -25.16 15.37 -16.69
CA ASP A 24 -26.13 16.43 -16.46
C ASP A 24 -25.74 17.35 -15.28
N GLN A 25 -25.19 16.78 -14.21
CA GLN A 25 -24.68 17.57 -13.08
C GLN A 25 -23.48 18.42 -13.48
N LEU A 26 -22.54 17.89 -14.27
CA LEU A 26 -21.39 18.64 -14.77
C LEU A 26 -21.81 19.78 -15.68
N THR A 27 -22.79 19.55 -16.55
CA THR A 27 -23.37 20.61 -17.39
C THR A 27 -24.00 21.72 -16.55
N ARG A 28 -24.77 21.37 -15.50
CA ARG A 28 -25.43 22.34 -14.62
C ARG A 28 -24.48 23.13 -13.73
N LEU A 29 -23.46 22.44 -13.16
CA LEU A 29 -22.55 23.04 -12.19
C LEU A 29 -21.42 23.84 -12.84
N PHE A 30 -20.91 23.35 -13.95
CA PHE A 30 -19.73 23.92 -14.61
C PHE A 30 -20.02 24.55 -15.98
N GLY A 31 -21.26 24.48 -16.45
CA GLY A 31 -21.64 25.06 -17.76
C GLY A 31 -20.94 24.37 -18.95
N LEU A 32 -20.53 23.10 -18.79
CA LEU A 32 -19.87 22.36 -19.85
C LEU A 32 -20.88 21.90 -20.89
N GLU A 33 -20.64 22.22 -22.15
CA GLU A 33 -21.46 21.74 -23.26
C GLU A 33 -21.08 20.29 -23.61
N ASN A 34 -22.03 19.35 -23.46
CA ASN A 34 -21.89 17.92 -23.82
C ASN A 34 -20.60 17.24 -23.30
N PRO A 35 -20.40 17.16 -21.98
CA PRO A 35 -19.21 16.53 -21.43
C PRO A 35 -19.16 15.02 -21.77
N GLN A 36 -18.15 14.60 -22.50
CA GLN A 36 -17.86 13.19 -22.72
C GLN A 36 -17.16 12.62 -21.49
N ILE A 37 -17.72 11.55 -20.90
CA ILE A 37 -17.19 10.90 -19.72
C ILE A 37 -16.69 9.52 -20.10
N ASP A 38 -15.41 9.28 -19.90
CA ASP A 38 -14.77 7.98 -20.04
C ASP A 38 -14.48 7.37 -18.66
N VAL A 39 -14.60 6.04 -18.52
CA VAL A 39 -14.40 5.35 -17.25
C VAL A 39 -13.36 4.26 -17.41
N GLU A 40 -12.18 4.49 -16.84
CA GLU A 40 -11.07 3.55 -16.84
C GLU A 40 -11.05 2.71 -15.56
N ALA A 41 -10.86 1.39 -15.71
CA ALA A 41 -10.62 0.52 -14.57
C ALA A 41 -9.15 0.59 -14.15
N ILE A 42 -8.91 0.69 -12.84
CA ILE A 42 -7.56 0.59 -12.29
C ILE A 42 -7.24 -0.91 -12.11
N GLU A 43 -6.18 -1.40 -12.77
CA GLU A 43 -5.78 -2.81 -12.73
C GLU A 43 -5.41 -3.28 -11.32
N THR A 44 -4.61 -2.50 -10.61
CA THR A 44 -4.14 -2.82 -9.25
C THR A 44 -4.54 -1.74 -8.26
N PRO A 45 -5.81 -1.73 -7.78
CA PRO A 45 -6.30 -0.71 -6.86
C PRO A 45 -5.57 -0.73 -5.50
N GLU A 46 -4.94 -1.84 -5.15
CA GLU A 46 -4.16 -2.00 -3.94
C GLU A 46 -2.88 -1.16 -3.91
N LEU A 47 -2.32 -0.81 -5.07
CA LEU A 47 -1.13 0.04 -5.17
C LEU A 47 -1.46 1.53 -5.19
N ASN A 48 -2.74 1.90 -5.32
CA ASN A 48 -3.17 3.29 -5.27
C ASN A 48 -3.43 3.73 -3.83
N ALA A 49 -2.65 4.70 -3.35
CA ALA A 49 -2.72 5.16 -1.96
C ALA A 49 -4.06 5.82 -1.61
N GLN A 50 -4.68 6.55 -2.54
CA GLN A 50 -5.95 7.22 -2.30
C GLN A 50 -7.09 6.20 -2.08
N ILE A 51 -7.18 5.18 -2.94
CA ILE A 51 -8.21 4.13 -2.84
C ILE A 51 -8.06 3.35 -1.53
N MET A 52 -6.82 3.03 -1.16
CA MET A 52 -6.55 2.30 0.08
C MET A 52 -6.79 3.16 1.32
N ALA A 53 -6.53 4.47 1.28
CA ALA A 53 -6.87 5.38 2.37
C ALA A 53 -8.40 5.45 2.58
N GLU A 54 -9.16 5.54 1.50
CA GLU A 54 -10.64 5.51 1.53
C GLU A 54 -11.18 4.17 2.02
N ALA A 55 -10.52 3.06 1.68
CA ALA A 55 -10.90 1.75 2.19
C ALA A 55 -10.73 1.65 3.72
N ILE A 56 -9.66 2.25 4.29
CA ILE A 56 -9.50 2.37 5.75
C ILE A 56 -10.61 3.25 6.33
N ALA A 57 -10.87 4.41 5.71
CA ALA A 57 -11.90 5.34 6.11
C ALA A 57 -13.28 4.67 6.19
N PHE A 58 -13.62 3.89 5.18
CA PHE A 58 -14.86 3.12 5.13
C PHE A 58 -14.94 2.05 6.22
N GLY A 59 -13.82 1.34 6.49
CA GLY A 59 -13.75 0.36 7.56
C GLY A 59 -13.99 0.98 8.94
N ILE A 60 -13.37 2.12 9.22
CA ILE A 60 -13.56 2.86 10.48
C ILE A 60 -14.99 3.38 10.59
N ARG A 61 -15.58 3.91 9.52
CA ARG A 61 -16.99 4.36 9.47
C ARG A 61 -17.97 3.24 9.81
N LYS A 62 -17.66 2.00 9.40
CA LYS A 62 -18.42 0.80 9.76
C LYS A 62 -18.23 0.33 11.21
N GLY A 63 -17.45 1.04 12.02
CA GLY A 63 -17.19 0.68 13.41
C GLY A 63 -16.09 -0.38 13.60
N GLN A 64 -15.31 -0.70 12.57
CA GLN A 64 -14.18 -1.62 12.72
C GLN A 64 -13.06 -0.97 13.53
N ASN A 65 -12.34 -1.79 14.30
CA ASN A 65 -11.16 -1.32 15.03
C ASN A 65 -10.09 -0.82 14.06
N TYR A 66 -9.67 0.43 14.22
CA TYR A 66 -8.71 1.10 13.34
C TYR A 66 -7.38 0.34 13.19
N ARG A 67 -6.87 -0.31 14.27
CA ARG A 67 -5.64 -1.12 14.20
C ARG A 67 -5.82 -2.34 13.30
N ARG A 68 -6.90 -3.09 13.52
CA ARG A 68 -7.21 -4.28 12.71
C ARG A 68 -7.39 -3.93 11.23
N THR A 69 -8.10 -2.84 10.96
CA THR A 69 -8.32 -2.36 9.58
C THR A 69 -7.02 -1.95 8.93
N ALA A 70 -6.16 -1.18 9.64
CA ALA A 70 -4.85 -0.78 9.13
C ALA A 70 -3.98 -1.99 8.79
N TYR A 71 -3.82 -2.96 9.70
CA TYR A 71 -3.01 -4.15 9.44
C TYR A 71 -3.55 -5.02 8.30
N ASN A 72 -4.87 -5.17 8.18
CA ASN A 72 -5.46 -5.95 7.09
C ASN A 72 -5.18 -5.31 5.73
N ILE A 73 -5.31 -3.99 5.63
CA ILE A 73 -5.05 -3.26 4.40
C ILE A 73 -3.56 -3.26 4.07
N MET A 74 -2.68 -3.05 5.05
CA MET A 74 -1.23 -3.15 4.86
C MET A 74 -0.81 -4.52 4.31
N ARG A 75 -1.36 -5.62 4.84
CA ARG A 75 -1.09 -6.97 4.33
C ARG A 75 -1.54 -7.13 2.88
N ARG A 76 -2.68 -6.55 2.49
CA ARG A 76 -3.14 -6.58 1.10
C ARG A 76 -2.18 -5.85 0.18
N ILE A 77 -1.77 -4.64 0.54
CA ILE A 77 -0.83 -3.82 -0.22
C ILE A 77 0.52 -4.54 -0.42
N ILE A 78 1.07 -5.15 0.64
CA ILE A 78 2.33 -5.89 0.53
C ILE A 78 2.17 -7.13 -0.37
N ARG A 79 1.04 -7.84 -0.29
CA ARG A 79 0.76 -8.99 -1.18
C ARG A 79 0.62 -8.59 -2.64
N SER A 80 0.18 -7.38 -2.93
CA SER A 80 0.07 -6.83 -4.30
C SER A 80 1.41 -6.35 -4.86
N GLY A 81 2.53 -6.56 -4.13
CA GLY A 81 3.87 -6.25 -4.61
C GLY A 81 4.36 -4.85 -4.28
N ALA A 82 3.82 -4.19 -3.26
CA ALA A 82 4.39 -2.94 -2.78
C ALA A 82 5.69 -3.19 -2.01
N ARG A 83 6.71 -2.36 -2.22
CA ARG A 83 7.98 -2.37 -1.48
C ARG A 83 7.78 -1.99 -0.01
N GLY A 84 6.88 -1.05 0.23
CA GLY A 84 6.55 -0.62 1.58
C GLY A 84 5.29 0.23 1.65
N VAL A 85 4.73 0.29 2.86
CA VAL A 85 3.51 1.04 3.16
C VAL A 85 3.61 1.70 4.53
N GLU A 86 3.19 2.95 4.61
CA GLU A 86 3.03 3.68 5.87
C GLU A 86 1.59 4.21 5.96
N VAL A 87 0.92 3.86 7.05
CA VAL A 87 -0.43 4.36 7.38
C VAL A 87 -0.34 5.19 8.64
N LYS A 88 -0.72 6.46 8.56
CA LYS A 88 -0.81 7.37 9.68
C LYS A 88 -2.28 7.67 9.96
N ILE A 89 -2.74 7.35 11.15
CA ILE A 89 -4.11 7.62 11.59
C ILE A 89 -4.04 8.61 12.75
N SER A 90 -4.72 9.74 12.61
CA SER A 90 -4.72 10.83 13.59
C SER A 90 -6.14 11.23 13.97
N GLY A 91 -6.40 11.38 15.27
CA GLY A 91 -7.71 11.79 15.76
C GLY A 91 -8.08 11.11 17.08
N LYS A 92 -9.37 11.20 17.43
CA LYS A 92 -9.94 10.59 18.64
C LYS A 92 -10.42 9.18 18.31
N SER A 93 -9.56 8.17 18.44
CA SER A 93 -9.89 6.77 18.09
C SER A 93 -10.30 5.92 19.29
N THR A 94 -9.74 6.18 20.47
CA THR A 94 -9.92 5.32 21.66
C THR A 94 -10.32 6.12 22.90
N SER A 95 -9.90 7.37 23.01
CA SER A 95 -10.14 8.23 24.18
C SER A 95 -10.54 9.63 23.72
N GLN A 96 -10.94 10.48 24.68
CA GLN A 96 -11.27 11.89 24.39
C GLN A 96 -10.07 12.69 23.84
N ARG A 97 -8.84 12.30 24.20
CA ARG A 97 -7.61 12.93 23.72
C ARG A 97 -7.24 12.42 22.33
N ALA A 98 -7.00 13.33 21.40
CA ALA A 98 -6.50 12.98 20.08
C ALA A 98 -5.09 12.36 20.15
N ARG A 99 -4.87 11.31 19.38
CA ARG A 99 -3.58 10.61 19.25
C ARG A 99 -3.29 10.33 17.78
N THR A 100 -2.00 10.33 17.45
CA THR A 100 -1.53 9.89 16.14
C THR A 100 -0.87 8.53 16.28
N GLN A 101 -1.28 7.59 15.44
CA GLN A 101 -0.66 6.28 15.37
C GLN A 101 -0.16 6.03 13.95
N ILE A 102 1.05 5.49 13.86
CA ILE A 102 1.73 5.22 12.60
C ILE A 102 1.99 3.72 12.53
N PHE A 103 1.55 3.10 11.45
CA PHE A 103 1.78 1.70 11.13
C PHE A 103 2.68 1.64 9.90
N ARG A 104 3.70 0.80 9.92
CA ARG A 104 4.67 0.66 8.83
C ARG A 104 4.93 -0.80 8.54
N ALA A 105 5.12 -1.10 7.25
CA ALA A 105 5.61 -2.40 6.80
C ALA A 105 6.44 -2.20 5.53
N GLY A 106 7.55 -2.92 5.44
CA GLY A 106 8.50 -2.78 4.33
C GLY A 106 9.32 -1.48 4.38
N ILE A 107 9.85 -1.09 3.23
CA ILE A 107 10.78 0.04 3.08
C ILE A 107 10.05 1.21 2.43
N ILE A 108 10.11 2.39 3.03
CA ILE A 108 9.57 3.64 2.50
C ILE A 108 10.61 4.75 2.61
N SER A 109 10.86 5.42 1.51
CA SER A 109 11.68 6.63 1.48
C SER A 109 10.91 7.80 2.07
N LYS A 110 11.58 8.59 2.93
CA LYS A 110 10.97 9.73 3.61
C LYS A 110 11.48 11.07 3.11
N CYS A 111 12.66 11.10 2.50
CA CYS A 111 13.34 12.30 2.03
C CYS A 111 13.98 12.07 0.67
N GLY A 112 14.35 13.16 0.02
CA GLY A 112 14.97 13.15 -1.29
C GLY A 112 14.01 12.86 -2.44
N THR A 113 14.56 12.77 -3.64
CA THR A 113 13.84 12.44 -4.88
C THR A 113 12.98 11.18 -4.77
N PRO A 114 13.46 10.06 -4.16
CA PRO A 114 12.67 8.85 -4.01
C PRO A 114 11.37 9.03 -3.22
N ALA A 115 11.32 10.00 -2.29
CA ALA A 115 10.10 10.27 -1.51
C ALA A 115 9.09 11.15 -2.26
N ILE A 116 9.53 11.88 -3.29
CA ILE A 116 8.68 12.76 -4.09
C ILE A 116 8.11 11.99 -5.28
N GLU A 117 8.96 11.29 -6.02
CA GLU A 117 8.61 10.59 -7.25
C GLU A 117 8.15 9.15 -7.02
N GLY A 118 8.78 8.44 -6.08
CA GLY A 118 8.56 7.02 -5.87
C GLY A 118 7.47 6.68 -4.86
N VAL A 119 6.92 7.65 -4.11
CA VAL A 119 5.92 7.37 -3.06
C VAL A 119 4.59 7.98 -3.43
N ASP A 120 3.59 7.13 -3.69
CA ASP A 120 2.20 7.54 -3.83
C ASP A 120 1.60 7.92 -2.47
N LYS A 121 0.85 9.05 -2.43
CA LYS A 121 0.30 9.62 -1.22
C LYS A 121 -1.22 9.76 -1.36
N GLY A 122 -1.94 9.16 -0.39
CA GLY A 122 -3.39 9.26 -0.30
C GLY A 122 -3.82 9.82 1.05
N ILE A 123 -4.86 10.65 1.04
CA ILE A 123 -5.43 11.23 2.24
C ILE A 123 -6.94 10.98 2.23
N ALA A 124 -7.44 10.52 3.37
CA ALA A 124 -8.88 10.35 3.58
C ALA A 124 -9.26 10.82 4.98
N GLU A 125 -10.51 11.22 5.13
CA GLU A 125 -11.05 11.62 6.42
C GLU A 125 -12.36 10.88 6.74
N VAL A 126 -12.60 10.71 8.03
CA VAL A 126 -13.82 10.09 8.54
C VAL A 126 -14.40 10.97 9.64
N VAL A 127 -15.61 11.45 9.43
CA VAL A 127 -16.37 12.15 10.46
C VAL A 127 -17.07 11.12 11.35
N MET A 128 -16.73 11.13 12.62
CA MET A 128 -17.30 10.27 13.66
C MET A 128 -18.05 11.11 14.69
N LYS A 129 -18.87 10.49 15.56
CA LYS A 129 -19.56 11.20 16.66
C LYS A 129 -18.59 11.91 17.61
N SER A 130 -17.37 11.40 17.77
CA SER A 130 -16.31 11.96 18.62
C SER A 130 -15.46 13.05 17.94
N GLY A 131 -15.64 13.29 16.67
CA GLY A 131 -14.84 14.22 15.83
C GLY A 131 -14.29 13.55 14.58
N THR A 132 -13.50 14.29 13.81
CA THR A 132 -12.90 13.80 12.57
C THR A 132 -11.62 13.01 12.84
N ILE A 133 -11.47 11.91 12.12
CA ILE A 133 -10.25 11.10 12.07
C ILE A 133 -9.61 11.30 10.70
N GLY A 134 -8.36 11.76 10.68
CA GLY A 134 -7.56 11.87 9.47
C GLY A 134 -6.73 10.61 9.22
N ILE A 135 -6.69 10.16 7.98
CA ILE A 135 -5.91 9.01 7.53
C ILE A 135 -4.99 9.49 6.41
N SER A 136 -3.70 9.28 6.59
CA SER A 136 -2.70 9.53 5.55
C SER A 136 -2.01 8.23 5.24
N MET A 137 -1.98 7.87 3.96
CA MET A 137 -1.34 6.67 3.46
C MET A 137 -0.21 7.03 2.52
N LYS A 138 0.85 6.25 2.59
CA LYS A 138 1.98 6.33 1.67
C LYS A 138 2.31 4.92 1.22
N ILE A 139 2.36 4.72 -0.09
CA ILE A 139 2.70 3.43 -0.70
C ILE A 139 3.91 3.63 -1.60
N MET A 140 4.88 2.74 -1.48
CA MET A 140 6.03 2.69 -2.36
C MET A 140 5.90 1.46 -3.25
N PRO A 141 5.63 1.62 -4.55
CA PRO A 141 5.57 0.51 -5.49
C PRO A 141 6.95 -0.12 -5.69
N LEU A 142 6.98 -1.35 -6.21
CA LEU A 142 8.23 -2.06 -6.48
C LEU A 142 8.96 -1.50 -7.72
N ASP A 143 8.21 -0.91 -8.64
CA ASP A 143 8.71 -0.45 -9.94
C ASP A 143 9.71 0.70 -9.84
N TYR A 144 9.67 1.46 -8.74
CA TYR A 144 10.60 2.55 -8.52
C TYR A 144 11.99 2.02 -8.17
N GLN A 145 12.99 2.35 -9.00
CA GLN A 145 14.39 2.00 -8.76
C GLN A 145 14.99 2.96 -7.72
N MET A 146 15.48 2.39 -6.62
CA MET A 146 16.19 3.18 -5.61
C MET A 146 17.56 3.59 -6.13
N PRO A 147 18.08 4.78 -5.71
CA PRO A 147 19.44 5.22 -6.08
C PRO A 147 20.53 4.23 -5.64
N ASP A 148 20.27 3.48 -4.58
CA ASP A 148 21.22 2.50 -4.01
C ASP A 148 21.17 1.14 -4.75
N GLU A 149 20.19 0.94 -5.64
CA GLU A 149 20.05 -0.31 -6.41
C GLU A 149 20.85 -0.25 -7.69
N ILE A 150 21.96 -0.95 -7.70
CA ILE A 150 22.79 -1.13 -8.90
C ILE A 150 22.23 -2.28 -9.72
N LYS A 151 21.76 -1.99 -10.94
CA LYS A 151 21.41 -3.01 -11.94
C LYS A 151 22.64 -3.30 -12.78
N LEU A 152 23.16 -4.51 -12.67
CA LEU A 152 24.22 -4.97 -13.56
C LEU A 152 23.66 -5.17 -14.96
N LYS A 153 24.36 -4.65 -15.98
CA LYS A 153 23.94 -4.80 -17.38
C LYS A 153 24.19 -6.19 -17.91
N ASP A 154 25.21 -6.88 -17.38
CA ASP A 154 25.62 -8.21 -17.85
C ASP A 154 24.76 -9.31 -17.21
N PRO A 155 23.97 -10.06 -18.00
CA PRO A 155 23.10 -11.11 -17.48
C PRO A 155 23.88 -12.26 -16.82
N GLU A 156 25.07 -12.60 -17.36
CA GLU A 156 25.94 -13.65 -16.79
C GLU A 156 26.44 -13.30 -15.37
N LEU A 157 26.75 -12.02 -15.15
CA LEU A 157 27.19 -11.54 -13.84
C LEU A 157 26.03 -11.56 -12.81
N GLN A 158 24.81 -11.30 -13.27
CA GLN A 158 23.62 -11.41 -12.43
C GLN A 158 23.35 -12.84 -11.99
N GLU A 159 23.51 -13.79 -12.88
CA GLU A 159 23.33 -15.22 -12.58
C GLU A 159 24.40 -15.73 -11.60
N ARG A 160 25.65 -15.35 -11.80
CA ARG A 160 26.75 -15.68 -10.86
C ARG A 160 26.49 -15.14 -9.46
N LEU A 161 26.04 -13.90 -9.35
CA LEU A 161 25.70 -13.29 -8.06
C LEU A 161 24.47 -13.94 -7.39
N ARG A 162 23.47 -14.35 -8.18
CA ARG A 162 22.32 -15.10 -7.65
C ARG A 162 22.72 -16.47 -7.14
N GLN A 163 23.62 -17.15 -7.84
CA GLN A 163 24.17 -18.45 -7.42
C GLN A 163 25.01 -18.29 -6.13
N HIS A 164 25.86 -17.27 -6.08
CA HIS A 164 26.67 -17.00 -4.89
C HIS A 164 25.82 -16.65 -3.66
N LYS A 165 24.75 -15.87 -3.82
CA LYS A 165 23.82 -15.61 -2.72
C LYS A 165 23.12 -16.86 -2.22
N LYS A 166 22.77 -17.80 -3.11
CA LYS A 166 22.18 -19.09 -2.71
C LYS A 166 23.17 -19.98 -1.97
N THR A 167 24.43 -20.02 -2.40
CA THR A 167 25.46 -20.81 -1.71
C THR A 167 25.75 -20.25 -0.32
N VAL A 168 25.90 -18.95 -0.17
CA VAL A 168 26.12 -18.30 1.13
C VAL A 168 24.93 -18.54 2.09
N SER A 169 23.69 -18.44 1.62
CA SER A 169 22.52 -18.71 2.48
C SER A 169 22.45 -20.21 2.90
N LEU A 170 22.88 -21.14 2.05
CA LEU A 170 22.95 -22.56 2.39
C LEU A 170 24.08 -22.84 3.37
N GLU A 171 25.23 -22.16 3.26
CA GLU A 171 26.33 -22.27 4.20
C GLU A 171 25.96 -21.74 5.58
N ASP A 172 25.21 -20.64 5.66
CA ASP A 172 24.71 -20.10 6.91
C ASP A 172 23.72 -21.07 7.59
N GLU A 173 22.80 -21.69 6.82
CA GLU A 173 21.85 -22.68 7.34
C GLU A 173 22.56 -23.97 7.82
N VAL A 174 23.64 -24.40 7.12
CA VAL A 174 24.43 -25.57 7.52
C VAL A 174 25.24 -25.26 8.77
N SER A 175 25.82 -24.07 8.90
CA SER A 175 26.57 -23.66 10.09
C SER A 175 25.68 -23.57 11.33
N ASP A 176 24.47 -23.04 11.20
CA ASP A 176 23.48 -23.00 12.28
C ASP A 176 23.00 -24.41 12.66
N GLY A 177 22.86 -25.31 11.68
CA GLY A 177 22.51 -26.72 11.89
C GLY A 177 23.60 -27.49 12.64
N GLN A 178 24.87 -27.26 12.31
CA GLN A 178 26.01 -27.92 13.01
C GLN A 178 26.15 -27.43 14.46
N VAL A 179 25.93 -26.15 14.71
CA VAL A 179 25.94 -25.61 16.08
C VAL A 179 24.84 -26.23 16.95
N LEU A 180 23.68 -26.55 16.35
CA LEU A 180 22.61 -27.25 17.09
C LEU A 180 22.93 -28.73 17.36
N ILE A 181 23.63 -29.40 16.44
CA ILE A 181 24.06 -30.81 16.62
C ILE A 181 25.15 -30.92 17.69
N ASP A 182 26.11 -30.00 17.71
CA ASP A 182 27.17 -29.99 18.72
C ASP A 182 26.65 -29.67 20.14
N LYS A 183 25.61 -28.86 20.25
CA LYS A 183 24.94 -28.65 21.54
C LYS A 183 24.18 -29.89 22.05
N LYS A 184 23.76 -30.78 21.17
CA LYS A 184 23.13 -32.06 21.55
C LYS A 184 24.11 -33.18 21.80
N SER A 185 25.29 -33.17 21.18
CA SER A 185 26.33 -34.22 21.35
C SER A 185 27.18 -34.01 22.60
N ASN A 186 27.17 -32.87 23.24
CA ASN A 186 27.87 -32.62 24.49
C ASN A 186 27.17 -33.20 25.73
N LEU A 187 26.21 -34.10 25.54
CA LEU A 187 25.50 -34.84 26.62
C LEU A 187 25.87 -36.33 26.64
N VAL A 188 26.87 -36.74 25.90
CA VAL A 188 27.39 -38.14 25.98
C VAL A 188 28.90 -38.12 25.83
N VAL A 189 29.61 -37.73 26.89
CA VAL A 189 30.93 -38.31 27.22
C VAL A 189 31.06 -38.25 28.74
N ILE A 190 30.76 -39.34 29.34
CA ILE A 190 31.48 -39.86 30.51
C ILE A 190 32.19 -41.08 30.03
#